data_990077089caa9fd8ba6a7ad28758175d
#
_entry.id   990077089caa9fd8ba6a7ad28758175d
#
_cell.length_a   1.000
_cell.length_b   1.000
_cell.length_c   1.000
_cell.angle_alpha   90.00
_cell.angle_beta   90.00
_cell.angle_gamma   90.00
#
_symmetry.space_group_name_H-M   'P 1'
#
loop_
_entity.id
_entity.type
_entity.pdbx_description
1 polymer ?
#
loop_
_entity_poly.entity_id
_entity_poly.type
_entity_poly.pdbx_seq_one_letter_code
_entity_poly.pdbx_strand_id
1 'polypeptide(L)'
;MDTKALRQKILDLAIRGKLVPQDPNDEPASVLLERIRAEKQQMVKDGKLKAKDIKNDTVIFKGDDNLHYEQFQDGTVKCIEDEIPFELPDGWAWARLGVICPYGENKAVSADLIDETAWILDLEDIEKETGVIKKYTTKSERNSVSNKYSFCKGQLLYSKLRPYLNKVVIATKDGYCTTEILPLTFYGNIYSPYMQLFIMSPTFLTYVNMISYGVKMPRLGTNDGKNAIIAIPPINEQKRIRDKFDIVAPLFDKIQNNLNNLNNEVTAIKSKILDLAIRGKLVPQDPNDEPASVLLERIREEKEELIKQGKIKRDKMESVIFKGDDNSYYEKIGDSVACIDAELPFEIPDNWCWARLNCISINYDSYRKPINSYDRKNRVLGKSKDELYPYYGATGQIGFIDDFLFNGEYILLGEDAAPFLDKKAQKAYMIKGKSWVNNHAHILQSLVFPEYLTNCLNSIDYFDYVYGTTRLKLTQENMNRILVPVPSIEE
;
A
#
# COMPACT_ATOMS: atom_id res chain seq x y z
N MET A 1 10.25 6.81 3.42
CA MET A 1 10.78 6.03 4.56
C MET A 1 9.82 4.88 4.82
N ASP A 2 10.30 3.63 4.94
CA ASP A 2 9.46 2.45 5.19
C ASP A 2 9.41 2.20 6.71
N THR A 3 8.35 2.67 7.36
CA THR A 3 8.14 2.51 8.81
C THR A 3 7.85 1.05 9.20
N LYS A 4 7.31 0.24 8.26
CA LYS A 4 7.10 -1.19 8.47
C LYS A 4 8.44 -1.93 8.54
N ALA A 5 9.35 -1.68 7.61
CA ALA A 5 10.70 -2.25 7.64
C ALA A 5 11.47 -1.85 8.90
N LEU A 6 11.31 -0.60 9.35
CA LEU A 6 11.91 -0.12 10.58
C LEU A 6 11.36 -0.85 11.82
N ARG A 7 10.04 -1.04 11.91
CA ARG A 7 9.41 -1.82 13.00
C ARG A 7 9.91 -3.26 13.02
N GLN A 8 10.01 -3.92 11.87
CA GLN A 8 10.56 -5.27 11.77
C GLN A 8 12.03 -5.32 12.20
N LYS A 9 12.82 -4.29 11.88
CA LYS A 9 14.22 -4.19 12.33
C LYS A 9 14.35 -4.07 13.86
N ILE A 10 13.46 -3.32 14.51
CA ILE A 10 13.46 -3.21 15.98
C ILE A 10 13.04 -4.54 16.63
N LEU A 11 12.05 -5.23 16.07
CA LEU A 11 11.68 -6.58 16.53
C LEU A 11 12.86 -7.56 16.40
N ASP A 12 13.59 -7.52 15.28
CA ASP A 12 14.79 -8.33 15.10
C ASP A 12 15.88 -8.00 16.13
N LEU A 13 16.12 -6.72 16.42
CA LEU A 13 17.04 -6.31 17.48
C LEU A 13 16.59 -6.79 18.86
N ALA A 14 15.29 -6.75 19.14
CA ALA A 14 14.72 -7.20 20.42
C ALA A 14 14.97 -8.68 20.69
N ILE A 15 14.72 -9.54 19.69
CA ILE A 15 14.83 -10.99 19.84
C ILE A 15 16.28 -11.51 19.78
N ARG A 16 17.22 -10.68 19.30
CA ARG A 16 18.66 -10.97 19.26
C ARG A 16 19.44 -10.40 20.43
N GLY A 17 18.76 -9.84 21.45
CA GLY A 17 19.40 -9.20 22.59
C GLY A 17 20.21 -7.93 22.28
N LYS A 18 19.85 -7.21 21.19
CA LYS A 18 20.55 -6.00 20.73
C LYS A 18 19.74 -4.71 20.97
N LEU A 19 18.57 -4.81 21.60
CA LEU A 19 17.70 -3.65 21.85
C LEU A 19 18.01 -2.96 23.19
N VAL A 20 18.42 -3.74 24.18
CA VAL A 20 18.82 -3.28 25.52
C VAL A 20 20.16 -3.91 25.90
N PRO A 21 20.95 -3.28 26.80
CA PRO A 21 22.15 -3.91 27.34
C PRO A 21 21.80 -5.11 28.21
N GLN A 22 22.61 -6.18 28.14
CA GLN A 22 22.57 -7.28 29.09
C GLN A 22 23.05 -6.83 30.46
N ASP A 23 22.42 -7.38 31.51
CA ASP A 23 22.87 -7.21 32.90
C ASP A 23 23.49 -8.53 33.40
N PRO A 24 24.79 -8.56 33.76
CA PRO A 24 25.43 -9.79 34.20
C PRO A 24 24.88 -10.31 35.57
N ASN A 25 24.09 -9.51 36.27
CA ASN A 25 23.44 -9.92 37.50
C ASN A 25 22.07 -10.56 37.30
N ASP A 26 21.54 -10.56 36.05
CA ASP A 26 20.29 -11.24 35.76
C ASP A 26 20.47 -12.77 35.88
N GLU A 27 19.46 -13.44 36.40
CA GLU A 27 19.43 -14.91 36.44
C GLU A 27 19.41 -15.46 35.02
N PRO A 28 20.39 -16.31 34.63
CA PRO A 28 20.42 -16.87 33.30
C PRO A 28 19.13 -17.63 32.89
N ALA A 29 18.74 -17.55 31.63
CA ALA A 29 17.54 -18.24 31.14
C ALA A 29 17.62 -19.77 31.27
N SER A 30 18.83 -20.37 31.32
CA SER A 30 19.01 -21.79 31.57
C SER A 30 18.42 -22.20 32.91
N VAL A 31 18.64 -21.39 33.97
CA VAL A 31 18.08 -21.62 35.34
C VAL A 31 16.54 -21.52 35.30
N LEU A 32 15.99 -20.57 34.57
CA LEU A 32 14.55 -20.46 34.32
C LEU A 32 14.00 -21.73 33.69
N LEU A 33 14.66 -22.25 32.62
CA LEU A 33 14.23 -23.46 31.90
C LEU A 33 14.31 -24.71 32.78
N GLU A 34 15.33 -24.83 33.65
CA GLU A 34 15.41 -25.89 34.66
C GLU A 34 14.24 -25.82 35.64
N ARG A 35 13.92 -24.64 36.15
CA ARG A 35 12.78 -24.42 37.03
C ARG A 35 11.45 -24.78 36.35
N ILE A 36 11.24 -24.43 35.05
CA ILE A 36 10.06 -24.84 34.31
C ILE A 36 9.97 -26.37 34.21
N ARG A 37 11.08 -27.06 34.01
CA ARG A 37 11.13 -28.52 33.93
C ARG A 37 10.71 -29.12 35.28
N ALA A 38 11.26 -28.62 36.40
CA ALA A 38 10.89 -29.05 37.73
C ALA A 38 9.41 -28.77 38.06
N GLU A 39 8.89 -27.61 37.69
CA GLU A 39 7.47 -27.26 37.80
C GLU A 39 6.58 -28.27 37.08
N LYS A 40 6.87 -28.57 35.79
CA LYS A 40 6.12 -29.56 35.00
C LYS A 40 6.16 -30.96 35.61
N GLN A 41 7.31 -31.41 36.10
CA GLN A 41 7.43 -32.69 36.80
C GLN A 41 6.57 -32.72 38.06
N GLN A 42 6.52 -31.61 38.82
CA GLN A 42 5.66 -31.51 40.00
C GLN A 42 4.18 -31.55 39.61
N MET A 43 3.81 -30.85 38.53
CA MET A 43 2.42 -30.88 37.96
C MET A 43 1.99 -32.29 37.53
N VAL A 44 2.93 -33.12 37.05
CA VAL A 44 2.65 -34.54 36.76
C VAL A 44 2.40 -35.33 38.05
N LYS A 45 3.21 -35.12 39.07
CA LYS A 45 3.00 -35.77 40.38
C LYS A 45 1.66 -35.36 41.02
N ASP A 46 1.28 -34.10 40.87
CA ASP A 46 0.01 -33.54 41.36
C ASP A 46 -1.20 -33.93 40.48
N GLY A 47 -1.03 -34.69 39.41
CA GLY A 47 -2.09 -35.08 38.48
C GLY A 47 -2.65 -33.95 37.62
N LYS A 48 -2.01 -32.80 37.61
CA LYS A 48 -2.40 -31.64 36.78
C LYS A 48 -1.95 -31.76 35.33
N LEU A 49 -0.84 -32.49 35.07
CA LEU A 49 -0.33 -32.88 33.77
C LEU A 49 -0.24 -34.41 33.68
N LYS A 50 -0.29 -34.97 32.52
CA LYS A 50 -0.02 -36.40 32.28
C LYS A 50 1.44 -36.59 31.91
N ALA A 51 2.03 -37.72 32.28
CA ALA A 51 3.43 -38.04 31.97
C ALA A 51 3.73 -37.95 30.45
N LYS A 52 2.73 -38.29 29.60
CA LYS A 52 2.84 -38.14 28.15
C LYS A 52 2.99 -36.69 27.66
N ASP A 53 2.50 -35.71 28.41
CA ASP A 53 2.50 -34.30 28.04
C ASP A 53 3.90 -33.69 28.18
N ILE A 54 4.78 -34.30 28.99
CA ILE A 54 6.18 -33.91 29.14
C ILE A 54 7.17 -34.85 28.45
N LYS A 55 6.70 -35.97 27.85
CA LYS A 55 7.54 -37.00 27.26
C LYS A 55 8.45 -36.44 26.14
N ASN A 56 7.96 -35.44 25.42
CA ASN A 56 8.67 -34.82 24.30
C ASN A 56 9.37 -33.51 24.69
N ASP A 57 9.48 -33.21 25.99
CA ASP A 57 10.25 -32.06 26.44
C ASP A 57 11.74 -32.30 26.21
N THR A 58 12.42 -31.31 25.70
CA THR A 58 13.83 -31.36 25.34
C THR A 58 14.63 -30.25 26.00
N VAL A 59 15.95 -30.37 25.97
CA VAL A 59 16.90 -29.35 26.40
C VAL A 59 17.79 -29.00 25.22
N ILE A 60 17.86 -27.72 24.89
CA ILE A 60 18.79 -27.23 23.88
C ILE A 60 20.01 -26.66 24.61
N PHE A 61 21.20 -27.07 24.21
CA PHE A 61 22.47 -26.63 24.79
C PHE A 61 23.53 -26.47 23.69
N LYS A 62 24.59 -25.74 24.00
CA LYS A 62 25.75 -25.55 23.14
C LYS A 62 26.84 -26.51 23.57
N GLY A 63 27.38 -27.31 22.63
CA GLY A 63 28.47 -28.25 22.88
C GLY A 63 29.84 -27.57 22.91
N ASP A 64 30.88 -28.34 23.26
CA ASP A 64 32.28 -27.87 23.31
C ASP A 64 32.79 -27.46 21.91
N ASP A 65 32.18 -27.98 20.86
CA ASP A 65 32.43 -27.67 19.45
C ASP A 65 31.73 -26.40 18.96
N ASN A 66 31.06 -25.70 19.86
CA ASN A 66 30.22 -24.52 19.59
C ASN A 66 28.96 -24.78 18.74
N LEU A 67 28.59 -26.04 18.47
CA LEU A 67 27.33 -26.38 17.80
C LEU A 67 26.19 -26.54 18.79
N HIS A 68 24.95 -26.38 18.34
CA HIS A 68 23.76 -26.54 19.19
C HIS A 68 23.20 -27.95 19.07
N TYR A 69 22.89 -28.50 20.24
CA TYR A 69 22.35 -29.84 20.40
C TYR A 69 21.04 -29.83 21.17
N GLU A 70 20.16 -30.75 20.80
CA GLU A 70 18.89 -30.99 21.50
C GLU A 70 18.95 -32.38 22.18
N GLN A 71 18.77 -32.41 23.49
CA GLN A 71 18.71 -33.61 24.29
C GLN A 71 17.26 -33.99 24.61
N PHE A 72 16.88 -35.21 24.30
CA PHE A 72 15.58 -35.78 24.56
C PHE A 72 15.52 -36.48 25.92
N GLN A 73 14.29 -36.80 26.40
CA GLN A 73 14.09 -37.47 27.71
C GLN A 73 14.68 -38.87 27.79
N ASP A 74 14.84 -39.58 26.67
CA ASP A 74 15.45 -40.88 26.57
C ASP A 74 17.00 -40.86 26.53
N GLY A 75 17.59 -39.66 26.63
CA GLY A 75 19.02 -39.43 26.61
C GLY A 75 19.59 -39.26 25.17
N THR A 76 18.80 -39.43 24.11
CA THR A 76 19.26 -39.15 22.74
C THR A 76 19.63 -37.69 22.58
N VAL A 77 20.67 -37.44 21.78
CA VAL A 77 21.16 -36.09 21.46
C VAL A 77 21.20 -35.94 19.95
N LYS A 78 20.64 -34.84 19.45
CA LYS A 78 20.61 -34.49 18.02
C LYS A 78 21.27 -33.13 17.83
N CYS A 79 22.15 -32.98 16.85
CA CYS A 79 22.62 -31.69 16.41
C CYS A 79 21.49 -30.96 15.68
N ILE A 80 21.25 -29.70 16.06
CA ILE A 80 20.18 -28.83 15.51
C ILE A 80 20.75 -27.51 15.00
N GLU A 81 22.04 -27.44 14.67
CA GLU A 81 22.67 -26.20 14.23
C GLU A 81 21.97 -25.58 13.02
N ASP A 82 21.50 -26.40 12.08
CA ASP A 82 20.76 -25.96 10.89
C ASP A 82 19.39 -25.32 11.22
N GLU A 83 18.86 -25.54 12.43
CA GLU A 83 17.60 -25.00 12.89
C GLU A 83 17.79 -23.66 13.65
N ILE A 84 19.02 -23.33 14.08
CA ILE A 84 19.33 -22.15 14.87
C ILE A 84 19.39 -20.91 13.99
N PRO A 85 18.50 -19.91 14.19
CA PRO A 85 18.40 -18.78 13.26
C PRO A 85 19.47 -17.69 13.48
N PHE A 86 20.10 -17.66 14.65
CA PHE A 86 21.15 -16.68 15.01
C PHE A 86 21.82 -17.04 16.36
N GLU A 87 22.98 -16.46 16.61
CA GLU A 87 23.69 -16.60 17.90
C GLU A 87 22.99 -15.78 19.01
N LEU A 88 22.89 -16.37 20.21
CA LEU A 88 22.34 -15.74 21.39
C LEU A 88 23.40 -14.99 22.20
N PRO A 89 23.04 -13.91 22.91
CA PRO A 89 23.88 -13.30 23.95
C PRO A 89 24.09 -14.25 25.14
N ASP A 90 25.10 -13.97 25.94
CA ASP A 90 25.32 -14.66 27.23
C ASP A 90 24.08 -14.51 28.13
N GLY A 91 23.78 -15.56 28.88
CA GLY A 91 22.62 -15.60 29.78
C GLY A 91 21.29 -15.94 29.09
N TRP A 92 21.22 -15.95 27.76
CA TRP A 92 20.04 -16.40 27.01
C TRP A 92 20.09 -17.92 26.75
N ALA A 93 18.93 -18.50 26.45
CA ALA A 93 18.84 -19.92 26.07
C ALA A 93 17.79 -20.14 24.96
N TRP A 94 18.04 -21.17 24.15
CA TRP A 94 17.04 -21.67 23.20
C TRP A 94 16.08 -22.66 23.89
N ALA A 95 14.80 -22.62 23.54
CA ALA A 95 13.82 -23.62 23.97
C ALA A 95 12.81 -23.90 22.84
N ARG A 96 12.25 -25.11 22.80
CA ARG A 96 11.06 -25.36 21.97
C ARG A 96 9.82 -24.71 22.59
N LEU A 97 8.93 -24.15 21.77
CA LEU A 97 7.70 -23.53 22.27
C LEU A 97 6.85 -24.50 23.08
N GLY A 98 6.77 -25.79 22.69
CA GLY A 98 6.06 -26.85 23.41
C GLY A 98 6.62 -27.16 24.80
N VAL A 99 7.89 -26.85 25.08
CA VAL A 99 8.51 -27.02 26.40
C VAL A 99 8.00 -25.94 27.37
N ILE A 100 7.88 -24.71 26.88
CA ILE A 100 7.56 -23.52 27.69
C ILE A 100 6.07 -23.16 27.72
N CYS A 101 5.25 -23.80 26.85
CA CYS A 101 3.84 -23.47 26.66
C CYS A 101 3.05 -24.72 26.23
N PRO A 102 1.85 -25.00 26.79
CA PRO A 102 0.95 -26.07 26.34
C PRO A 102 0.28 -25.71 25.01
N TYR A 103 1.09 -25.51 23.96
CA TYR A 103 0.64 -25.04 22.66
C TYR A 103 -0.40 -25.98 22.03
N GLY A 104 -1.60 -25.44 21.70
CA GLY A 104 -2.67 -26.19 21.07
C GLY A 104 -3.49 -27.11 21.99
N GLU A 105 -3.31 -27.03 23.32
CA GLU A 105 -4.03 -27.84 24.31
C GLU A 105 -5.26 -27.12 24.91
N ASN A 106 -5.75 -26.12 24.22
CA ASN A 106 -6.91 -25.33 24.64
C ASN A 106 -8.21 -26.17 24.62
N LYS A 107 -9.03 -26.03 25.65
CA LYS A 107 -10.33 -26.69 25.76
C LYS A 107 -11.42 -25.82 25.15
N ALA A 108 -12.22 -26.41 24.28
CA ALA A 108 -13.35 -25.70 23.67
C ALA A 108 -14.53 -25.63 24.67
N VAL A 109 -15.14 -24.45 24.74
CA VAL A 109 -16.39 -24.17 25.46
C VAL A 109 -17.50 -24.07 24.43
N SER A 110 -18.64 -24.75 24.68
CA SER A 110 -19.81 -24.69 23.82
C SER A 110 -20.43 -23.28 23.87
N ALA A 111 -20.91 -22.80 22.71
CA ALA A 111 -21.45 -21.44 22.59
C ALA A 111 -22.65 -21.18 23.52
N ASP A 112 -23.49 -22.19 23.76
CA ASP A 112 -24.64 -22.14 24.65
C ASP A 112 -24.30 -21.92 26.14
N LEU A 113 -23.05 -22.24 26.54
CA LEU A 113 -22.52 -22.01 27.90
C LEU A 113 -21.89 -20.64 28.06
N ILE A 114 -21.80 -19.85 27.03
CA ILE A 114 -21.17 -18.52 27.05
C ILE A 114 -22.23 -17.44 27.23
N ASP A 115 -22.03 -16.55 28.20
CA ASP A 115 -22.95 -15.43 28.46
C ASP A 115 -23.05 -14.49 27.23
N GLU A 116 -24.26 -13.95 26.98
CA GLU A 116 -24.53 -13.08 25.84
C GLU A 116 -23.74 -11.76 25.88
N THR A 117 -23.35 -11.31 27.05
CA THR A 117 -22.54 -10.10 27.26
C THR A 117 -21.04 -10.37 27.19
N ALA A 118 -20.62 -11.65 27.16
CA ALA A 118 -19.21 -12.01 27.12
C ALA A 118 -18.53 -11.49 25.86
N TRP A 119 -17.29 -11.01 26.03
CA TRP A 119 -16.47 -10.59 24.89
C TRP A 119 -16.04 -11.77 24.03
N ILE A 120 -16.32 -11.67 22.75
CA ILE A 120 -15.89 -12.63 21.74
C ILE A 120 -14.87 -11.96 20.80
N LEU A 121 -13.65 -12.47 20.77
CA LEU A 121 -12.59 -12.03 19.88
C LEU A 121 -12.55 -12.93 18.63
N ASP A 122 -12.71 -12.33 17.45
CA ASP A 122 -12.50 -12.99 16.18
C ASP A 122 -11.29 -12.43 15.44
N LEU A 123 -10.87 -13.13 14.37
CA LEU A 123 -9.70 -12.74 13.58
C LEU A 123 -9.80 -11.34 12.97
N GLU A 124 -10.97 -10.89 12.61
CA GLU A 124 -11.21 -9.56 12.03
C GLU A 124 -11.00 -8.42 13.03
N ASP A 125 -11.13 -8.70 14.35
CA ASP A 125 -10.94 -7.71 15.40
C ASP A 125 -9.46 -7.43 15.69
N ILE A 126 -8.57 -8.29 15.23
CA ILE A 126 -7.14 -8.13 15.41
C ILE A 126 -6.53 -7.46 14.17
N GLU A 127 -5.87 -6.35 14.37
CA GLU A 127 -5.11 -5.69 13.33
C GLU A 127 -3.86 -6.49 12.96
N LYS A 128 -3.60 -6.65 11.67
CA LYS A 128 -2.41 -7.36 11.19
C LYS A 128 -1.13 -6.60 11.55
N GLU A 129 -0.08 -7.33 11.97
CA GLU A 129 1.29 -6.82 12.17
C GLU A 129 1.48 -5.79 13.29
N THR A 130 0.42 -5.32 13.96
CA THR A 130 0.51 -4.25 14.97
C THR A 130 0.34 -4.74 16.40
N GLY A 131 -0.38 -5.85 16.62
CA GLY A 131 -0.73 -6.34 17.95
C GLY A 131 -1.87 -5.54 18.61
N VAL A 132 -2.69 -4.84 17.81
CA VAL A 132 -3.80 -4.01 18.28
C VAL A 132 -5.14 -4.73 18.11
N ILE A 133 -6.00 -4.64 19.14
CA ILE A 133 -7.41 -5.05 19.08
C ILE A 133 -8.24 -3.85 18.60
N LYS A 134 -8.83 -3.97 17.40
CA LYS A 134 -9.60 -2.90 16.76
C LYS A 134 -11.01 -2.73 17.33
N LYS A 135 -11.63 -3.85 17.73
CA LYS A 135 -13.04 -3.88 18.15
C LYS A 135 -13.27 -4.88 19.27
N TYR A 136 -14.14 -4.51 20.19
CA TYR A 136 -14.65 -5.36 21.26
C TYR A 136 -16.12 -5.64 21.00
N THR A 137 -16.47 -6.89 20.73
CA THR A 137 -17.82 -7.30 20.34
C THR A 137 -18.30 -8.38 21.29
N THR A 138 -19.54 -8.30 21.75
CA THR A 138 -20.16 -9.31 22.62
C THR A 138 -20.66 -10.51 21.81
N LYS A 139 -21.02 -11.61 22.52
CA LYS A 139 -21.59 -12.79 21.89
C LYS A 139 -22.89 -12.46 21.17
N SER A 140 -23.80 -11.71 21.82
CA SER A 140 -25.09 -11.30 21.24
C SER A 140 -24.91 -10.46 19.98
N GLU A 141 -23.99 -9.49 19.97
CA GLU A 141 -23.70 -8.67 18.79
C GLU A 141 -23.14 -9.47 17.60
N ARG A 142 -22.43 -10.58 17.87
CA ARG A 142 -21.89 -11.47 16.84
C ARG A 142 -22.83 -12.55 16.36
N ASN A 143 -23.92 -12.82 17.07
CA ASN A 143 -24.77 -14.00 16.84
C ASN A 143 -23.94 -15.29 16.77
N SER A 144 -22.98 -15.46 17.67
CA SER A 144 -21.98 -16.53 17.59
C SER A 144 -22.54 -17.86 18.12
N VAL A 145 -22.55 -18.87 17.26
CA VAL A 145 -23.08 -20.24 17.56
C VAL A 145 -21.99 -21.32 17.62
N SER A 146 -20.74 -20.99 17.30
CA SER A 146 -19.64 -21.97 17.28
C SER A 146 -18.92 -22.02 18.62
N ASN A 147 -18.32 -23.19 18.92
CA ASN A 147 -17.47 -23.36 20.10
C ASN A 147 -16.31 -22.35 20.11
N LYS A 148 -15.88 -21.95 21.29
CA LYS A 148 -14.83 -20.96 21.54
C LYS A 148 -13.78 -21.49 22.50
N TYR A 149 -12.59 -20.90 22.49
CA TYR A 149 -11.62 -21.02 23.56
C TYR A 149 -11.80 -19.86 24.54
N SER A 150 -11.80 -20.18 25.86
CA SER A 150 -11.77 -19.14 26.89
C SER A 150 -10.35 -18.63 27.08
N PHE A 151 -10.21 -17.36 27.43
CA PHE A 151 -8.94 -16.75 27.79
C PHE A 151 -9.10 -15.75 28.95
N CYS A 152 -8.01 -15.51 29.69
CA CYS A 152 -7.95 -14.53 30.75
C CYS A 152 -7.10 -13.32 30.35
N LYS A 153 -7.32 -12.20 31.02
CA LYS A 153 -6.50 -11.00 30.91
C LYS A 153 -5.00 -11.33 31.04
N GLY A 154 -4.18 -10.77 30.17
CA GLY A 154 -2.73 -10.96 30.16
C GLY A 154 -2.24 -12.17 29.37
N GLN A 155 -3.13 -13.07 28.94
CA GLN A 155 -2.73 -14.15 28.04
C GLN A 155 -2.38 -13.62 26.64
N LEU A 156 -1.44 -14.29 26.00
CA LEU A 156 -1.10 -14.04 24.60
C LEU A 156 -2.07 -14.82 23.71
N LEU A 157 -2.69 -14.15 22.77
CA LEU A 157 -3.65 -14.70 21.82
C LEU A 157 -3.01 -14.71 20.43
N TYR A 158 -2.76 -15.91 19.88
CA TYR A 158 -2.06 -16.13 18.61
C TYR A 158 -2.99 -16.73 17.56
N SER A 159 -3.08 -16.10 16.38
CA SER A 159 -3.81 -16.66 15.25
C SER A 159 -3.00 -17.72 14.53
N LYS A 160 -3.41 -19.01 14.65
CA LYS A 160 -2.81 -20.10 13.86
C LYS A 160 -3.26 -20.11 12.41
N LEU A 161 -4.39 -19.45 12.07
CA LEU A 161 -4.92 -19.33 10.71
C LEU A 161 -4.29 -18.12 10.01
N ARG A 162 -3.78 -18.34 8.79
CA ARG A 162 -3.06 -17.33 8.00
C ARG A 162 -1.97 -16.64 8.83
N PRO A 163 -1.00 -17.40 9.35
CA PRO A 163 0.00 -16.89 10.30
C PRO A 163 0.85 -15.75 9.70
N TYR A 164 0.96 -15.68 8.38
CA TYR A 164 1.61 -14.58 7.66
C TYR A 164 0.95 -13.20 7.91
N LEU A 165 -0.30 -13.15 8.37
CA LEU A 165 -0.97 -11.90 8.75
C LEU A 165 -0.48 -11.37 10.12
N ASN A 166 0.31 -12.15 10.83
CA ASN A 166 0.98 -11.79 12.09
C ASN A 166 0.00 -11.16 13.10
N LYS A 167 -1.12 -11.86 13.36
CA LYS A 167 -2.15 -11.43 14.30
C LYS A 167 -1.89 -12.03 15.68
N VAL A 168 -1.27 -11.23 16.53
CA VAL A 168 -0.82 -11.61 17.89
C VAL A 168 -1.15 -10.49 18.85
N VAL A 169 -1.93 -10.74 19.89
CA VAL A 169 -2.34 -9.71 20.86
C VAL A 169 -2.24 -10.22 22.30
N ILE A 170 -2.11 -9.31 23.24
CA ILE A 170 -2.27 -9.60 24.67
C ILE A 170 -3.71 -9.28 25.07
N ALA A 171 -4.38 -10.21 25.72
CA ALA A 171 -5.75 -10.05 26.20
C ALA A 171 -5.84 -8.92 27.23
N THR A 172 -6.70 -7.92 26.99
CA THR A 172 -6.89 -6.77 27.89
C THR A 172 -7.89 -7.04 29.01
N LYS A 173 -8.76 -8.04 28.83
CA LYS A 173 -9.75 -8.55 29.80
C LYS A 173 -10.05 -10.01 29.50
N ASP A 174 -10.80 -10.68 30.37
CA ASP A 174 -11.26 -12.03 30.16
C ASP A 174 -12.28 -12.09 28.99
N GLY A 175 -12.32 -13.23 28.29
CA GLY A 175 -13.23 -13.41 27.17
C GLY A 175 -13.08 -14.76 26.49
N TYR A 176 -13.63 -14.83 25.29
CA TYR A 176 -13.61 -16.02 24.45
C TYR A 176 -13.14 -15.66 23.04
N CYS A 177 -12.49 -16.60 22.38
CA CYS A 177 -12.04 -16.39 20.98
C CYS A 177 -12.43 -17.58 20.10
N THR A 178 -12.44 -17.34 18.78
CA THR A 178 -12.58 -18.42 17.80
C THR A 178 -11.47 -19.48 18.03
N THR A 179 -11.77 -20.73 17.69
CA THR A 179 -10.81 -21.85 17.81
C THR A 179 -9.61 -21.74 16.86
N GLU A 180 -9.60 -20.76 15.98
CA GLU A 180 -8.44 -20.41 15.15
C GLU A 180 -7.44 -19.47 15.85
N ILE A 181 -7.82 -18.94 17.02
CA ILE A 181 -6.94 -18.16 17.92
C ILE A 181 -6.58 -19.05 19.11
N LEU A 182 -5.30 -19.19 19.40
CA LEU A 182 -4.79 -19.98 20.53
C LEU A 182 -4.45 -19.04 21.70
N PRO A 183 -5.18 -19.14 22.84
CA PRO A 183 -4.70 -18.57 24.10
C PRO A 183 -3.48 -19.33 24.60
N LEU A 184 -2.35 -18.62 24.75
CA LEU A 184 -1.09 -19.18 25.19
C LEU A 184 -0.78 -18.74 26.62
N THR A 185 -0.47 -19.72 27.48
CA THR A 185 0.01 -19.53 28.84
C THR A 185 1.42 -20.09 28.92
N PHE A 186 2.36 -19.33 29.47
CA PHE A 186 3.75 -19.75 29.58
C PHE A 186 4.06 -20.22 31.01
N TYR A 187 4.83 -21.32 31.10
CA TYR A 187 5.36 -21.78 32.38
C TYR A 187 6.45 -20.87 32.97
N GLY A 188 6.77 -20.99 34.24
CA GLY A 188 7.89 -20.29 34.88
C GLY A 188 7.77 -18.76 34.88
N ASN A 189 6.56 -18.21 34.70
CA ASN A 189 6.30 -16.76 34.60
C ASN A 189 7.05 -16.07 33.45
N ILE A 190 7.33 -16.79 32.34
CA ILE A 190 7.82 -16.14 31.10
C ILE A 190 6.87 -15.00 30.73
N TYR A 191 7.45 -13.85 30.42
CA TYR A 191 6.70 -12.61 30.25
C TYR A 191 5.96 -12.60 28.87
N SER A 192 4.63 -12.79 28.89
CA SER A 192 3.80 -12.84 27.69
C SER A 192 4.00 -11.67 26.71
N PRO A 193 4.21 -10.41 27.17
CA PRO A 193 4.49 -9.30 26.24
C PRO A 193 5.83 -9.40 25.51
N TYR A 194 6.86 -10.03 26.07
CA TYR A 194 8.09 -10.36 25.34
C TYR A 194 7.82 -11.43 24.29
N MET A 195 7.09 -12.49 24.67
CA MET A 195 6.69 -13.55 23.73
C MET A 195 5.88 -13.02 22.55
N GLN A 196 5.05 -12.00 22.77
CA GLN A 196 4.38 -11.29 21.68
C GLN A 196 5.38 -10.71 20.69
N LEU A 197 6.44 -10.03 21.16
CA LEU A 197 7.47 -9.47 20.29
C LEU A 197 8.21 -10.57 19.51
N PHE A 198 8.53 -11.69 20.17
CA PHE A 198 9.20 -12.80 19.52
C PHE A 198 8.33 -13.41 18.41
N ILE A 199 7.06 -13.72 18.70
CA ILE A 199 6.12 -14.31 17.72
C ILE A 199 5.82 -13.34 16.57
N MET A 200 5.85 -12.02 16.81
CA MET A 200 5.69 -11.00 15.78
C MET A 200 6.95 -10.74 14.95
N SER A 201 8.10 -11.29 15.34
CA SER A 201 9.40 -11.01 14.72
C SER A 201 9.54 -11.60 13.32
N PRO A 202 10.46 -11.06 12.49
CA PRO A 202 10.76 -11.61 11.18
C PRO A 202 11.21 -13.08 11.25
N THR A 203 11.97 -13.46 12.27
CA THR A 203 12.47 -14.83 12.46
C THR A 203 11.33 -15.83 12.62
N PHE A 204 10.40 -15.56 13.54
CA PHE A 204 9.25 -16.45 13.75
C PHE A 204 8.33 -16.46 12.53
N LEU A 205 8.12 -15.30 11.91
CA LEU A 205 7.30 -15.18 10.70
C LEU A 205 7.89 -15.98 9.52
N THR A 206 9.21 -15.96 9.35
CA THR A 206 9.89 -16.78 8.34
C THR A 206 9.67 -18.28 8.61
N TYR A 207 9.86 -18.72 9.86
CA TYR A 207 9.62 -20.09 10.25
C TYR A 207 8.19 -20.54 9.92
N VAL A 208 7.18 -19.80 10.37
CA VAL A 208 5.77 -20.20 10.13
C VAL A 208 5.37 -20.16 8.65
N ASN A 209 5.96 -19.27 7.85
CA ASN A 209 5.69 -19.22 6.42
C ASN A 209 6.27 -20.42 5.68
N MET A 210 7.40 -20.96 6.14
CA MET A 210 8.02 -22.15 5.54
C MET A 210 7.23 -23.43 5.80
N ILE A 211 6.64 -23.58 7.00
CA ILE A 211 6.04 -24.83 7.46
C ILE A 211 4.51 -24.85 7.48
N SER A 212 3.85 -23.70 7.29
CA SER A 212 2.38 -23.65 7.28
C SER A 212 1.82 -24.41 6.07
N TYR A 213 0.78 -25.18 6.29
CA TYR A 213 0.10 -25.97 5.26
C TYR A 213 -1.24 -25.35 4.84
N GLY A 214 -1.61 -25.63 3.58
CA GLY A 214 -2.87 -25.15 2.99
C GLY A 214 -2.69 -23.98 2.01
N VAL A 215 -3.27 -24.10 0.82
CA VAL A 215 -3.05 -23.13 -0.28
C VAL A 215 -3.83 -21.83 -0.07
N LYS A 216 -5.13 -21.90 0.24
CA LYS A 216 -6.00 -20.71 0.39
C LYS A 216 -6.06 -20.18 1.82
N MET A 217 -5.94 -21.06 2.80
CA MET A 217 -6.04 -20.75 4.24
C MET A 217 -4.96 -21.49 5.02
N PRO A 218 -3.68 -21.11 4.89
CA PRO A 218 -2.60 -21.80 5.58
C PRO A 218 -2.78 -21.74 7.10
N ARG A 219 -2.41 -22.83 7.77
CA ARG A 219 -2.46 -22.97 9.23
C ARG A 219 -1.12 -23.47 9.76
N LEU A 220 -0.75 -22.97 10.92
CA LEU A 220 0.34 -23.56 11.70
C LEU A 220 -0.20 -24.77 12.47
N GLY A 221 0.35 -25.95 12.18
CA GLY A 221 0.00 -27.19 12.86
C GLY A 221 0.41 -27.20 14.34
N THR A 222 -0.25 -28.05 15.14
CA THR A 222 0.07 -28.14 16.57
C THR A 222 1.51 -28.63 16.81
N ASN A 223 1.94 -29.67 16.06
CA ASN A 223 3.30 -30.20 16.18
C ASN A 223 4.34 -29.18 15.71
N ASP A 224 4.10 -28.54 14.59
CA ASP A 224 5.00 -27.51 14.06
C ASP A 224 5.11 -26.34 15.01
N GLY A 225 3.97 -25.89 15.59
CA GLY A 225 3.99 -24.84 16.60
C GLY A 225 4.78 -25.24 17.86
N LYS A 226 4.62 -26.49 18.36
CA LYS A 226 5.40 -26.99 19.52
C LYS A 226 6.90 -27.06 19.22
N ASN A 227 7.27 -27.35 17.98
CA ASN A 227 8.67 -27.49 17.54
C ASN A 227 9.36 -26.15 17.24
N ALA A 228 8.64 -25.03 17.20
CA ALA A 228 9.24 -23.73 16.98
C ALA A 228 10.31 -23.41 18.04
N ILE A 229 11.49 -22.96 17.59
CA ILE A 229 12.62 -22.58 18.46
C ILE A 229 12.42 -21.12 18.90
N ILE A 230 12.52 -20.88 20.20
CA ILE A 230 12.27 -19.59 20.85
C ILE A 230 13.51 -19.16 21.62
N ALA A 231 13.98 -17.93 21.41
CA ALA A 231 15.04 -17.33 22.22
C ALA A 231 14.44 -16.80 23.54
N ILE A 232 14.96 -17.25 24.64
CA ILE A 232 14.51 -16.88 25.98
C ILE A 232 15.61 -16.08 26.68
N PRO A 233 15.39 -14.78 26.92
CA PRO A 233 16.25 -13.95 27.78
C PRO A 233 15.99 -14.18 29.28
N PRO A 234 16.87 -13.71 30.16
CA PRO A 234 16.56 -13.52 31.56
C PRO A 234 15.25 -12.80 31.82
N ILE A 235 14.47 -13.19 32.82
CA ILE A 235 13.11 -12.62 33.07
C ILE A 235 13.11 -11.09 33.18
N ASN A 236 14.12 -10.50 33.83
CA ASN A 236 14.19 -9.05 33.93
C ASN A 236 14.52 -8.39 32.61
N GLU A 237 15.33 -9.04 31.79
CA GLU A 237 15.65 -8.55 30.45
C GLU A 237 14.42 -8.63 29.51
N GLN A 238 13.57 -9.66 29.61
CA GLN A 238 12.30 -9.73 28.89
C GLN A 238 11.44 -8.47 29.12
N LYS A 239 11.40 -7.98 30.39
CA LYS A 239 10.67 -6.75 30.72
C LYS A 239 11.33 -5.52 30.15
N ARG A 240 12.68 -5.37 30.32
CA ARG A 240 13.43 -4.24 29.76
C ARG A 240 13.29 -4.15 28.24
N ILE A 241 13.33 -5.27 27.54
CA ILE A 241 13.10 -5.35 26.09
C ILE A 241 11.70 -4.83 25.73
N ARG A 242 10.68 -5.30 26.45
CA ARG A 242 9.31 -4.87 26.23
C ARG A 242 9.13 -3.38 26.51
N ASP A 243 9.60 -2.90 27.64
CA ASP A 243 9.51 -1.49 28.03
C ASP A 243 10.18 -0.58 26.98
N LYS A 244 11.37 -0.99 26.50
CA LYS A 244 12.07 -0.26 25.45
C LYS A 244 11.31 -0.25 24.14
N PHE A 245 10.72 -1.39 23.75
CA PHE A 245 9.88 -1.49 22.55
C PHE A 245 8.66 -0.58 22.66
N ASP A 246 7.98 -0.54 23.82
CA ASP A 246 6.79 0.28 24.07
C ASP A 246 7.08 1.79 24.02
N ILE A 247 8.32 2.19 24.32
CA ILE A 247 8.77 3.59 24.13
C ILE A 247 9.01 3.90 22.64
N VAL A 248 9.58 2.96 21.89
CA VAL A 248 10.01 3.20 20.51
C VAL A 248 8.87 2.98 19.52
N ALA A 249 7.99 2.01 19.73
CA ALA A 249 6.94 1.66 18.77
C ALA A 249 5.99 2.82 18.42
N PRO A 250 5.51 3.66 19.36
CA PRO A 250 4.66 4.80 19.04
C PRO A 250 5.34 5.86 18.16
N LEU A 251 6.67 5.92 18.17
CA LEU A 251 7.41 6.85 17.32
C LEU A 251 7.27 6.51 15.83
N PHE A 252 7.11 5.23 15.49
CA PHE A 252 6.87 4.81 14.11
C PHE A 252 5.52 5.31 13.61
N ASP A 253 4.48 5.19 14.42
CA ASP A 253 3.14 5.66 14.08
C ASP A 253 3.13 7.19 13.92
N LYS A 254 3.84 7.90 14.80
CA LYS A 254 4.02 9.36 14.70
C LYS A 254 4.78 9.76 13.43
N ILE A 255 5.86 9.05 13.09
CA ILE A 255 6.61 9.29 11.85
C ILE A 255 5.72 9.03 10.64
N GLN A 256 4.97 7.93 10.61
CA GLN A 256 4.06 7.61 9.49
C GLN A 256 2.98 8.68 9.32
N ASN A 257 2.36 9.12 10.40
CA ASN A 257 1.34 10.17 10.37
C ASN A 257 1.92 11.50 9.88
N ASN A 258 3.11 11.89 10.34
CA ASN A 258 3.78 13.10 9.87
C ASN A 258 4.12 13.03 8.37
N LEU A 259 4.59 11.87 7.88
CA LEU A 259 4.85 11.66 6.45
C LEU A 259 3.56 11.76 5.61
N ASN A 260 2.47 11.17 6.09
CA ASN A 260 1.17 11.26 5.42
C ASN A 260 0.67 12.71 5.36
N ASN A 261 0.76 13.45 6.47
CA ASN A 261 0.39 14.86 6.53
C ASN A 261 1.23 15.71 5.58
N LEU A 262 2.56 15.52 5.59
CA LEU A 262 3.47 16.23 4.69
C LEU A 262 3.14 15.96 3.21
N ASN A 263 2.86 14.72 2.84
CA ASN A 263 2.44 14.37 1.48
C ASN A 263 1.12 15.05 1.09
N ASN A 264 0.16 15.13 2.01
CA ASN A 264 -1.10 15.82 1.78
C ASN A 264 -0.90 17.32 1.59
N GLU A 265 -0.05 17.95 2.41
CA GLU A 265 0.29 19.36 2.30
C GLU A 265 1.02 19.67 0.99
N VAL A 266 2.02 18.87 0.60
CA VAL A 266 2.72 19.01 -0.68
C VAL A 266 1.74 18.90 -1.85
N THR A 267 0.79 17.97 -1.79
CA THR A 267 -0.24 17.81 -2.82
C THR A 267 -1.16 19.02 -2.89
N ALA A 268 -1.57 19.56 -1.73
CA ALA A 268 -2.41 20.77 -1.67
C ALA A 268 -1.68 22.00 -2.21
N ILE A 269 -0.39 22.17 -1.88
CA ILE A 269 0.44 23.26 -2.38
C ILE A 269 0.59 23.17 -3.91
N LYS A 270 0.89 21.98 -4.45
CA LYS A 270 0.97 21.77 -5.91
C LYS A 270 -0.32 22.12 -6.61
N SER A 271 -1.46 21.70 -6.08
CA SER A 271 -2.78 22.05 -6.64
C SER A 271 -3.03 23.55 -6.59
N LYS A 272 -2.62 24.23 -5.51
CA LYS A 272 -2.79 25.69 -5.39
C LYS A 272 -1.89 26.46 -6.35
N ILE A 273 -0.63 26.04 -6.50
CA ILE A 273 0.30 26.63 -7.49
C ILE A 273 -0.28 26.51 -8.89
N LEU A 274 -0.79 25.32 -9.25
CA LEU A 274 -1.38 25.08 -10.55
C LEU A 274 -2.66 25.92 -10.77
N ASP A 275 -3.54 26.02 -9.79
CA ASP A 275 -4.74 26.91 -9.86
C ASP A 275 -4.34 28.38 -10.07
N LEU A 276 -3.29 28.85 -9.39
CA LEU A 276 -2.78 30.21 -9.59
C LEU A 276 -2.17 30.40 -10.99
N ALA A 277 -1.42 29.40 -11.48
CA ALA A 277 -0.81 29.43 -12.80
C ALA A 277 -1.84 29.52 -13.93
N ILE A 278 -2.85 28.66 -13.93
CA ILE A 278 -3.88 28.64 -14.98
C ILE A 278 -4.83 29.84 -14.94
N ARG A 279 -4.84 30.60 -13.84
CA ARG A 279 -5.60 31.84 -13.71
C ARG A 279 -4.77 33.11 -13.96
N GLY A 280 -3.51 32.96 -14.37
CA GLY A 280 -2.58 34.09 -14.56
C GLY A 280 -2.28 34.87 -13.26
N LYS A 281 -2.30 34.19 -12.11
CA LYS A 281 -2.07 34.78 -10.77
C LYS A 281 -0.79 34.30 -10.11
N LEU A 282 0.00 33.47 -10.79
CA LEU A 282 1.23 32.91 -10.24
C LEU A 282 2.40 33.88 -10.40
N VAL A 283 2.48 34.56 -11.52
CA VAL A 283 3.48 35.58 -11.83
C VAL A 283 2.81 36.93 -12.09
N PRO A 284 3.50 38.08 -11.85
CA PRO A 284 2.99 39.40 -12.23
C PRO A 284 2.82 39.47 -13.74
N GLN A 285 1.75 40.09 -14.21
CA GLN A 285 1.55 40.39 -15.64
C GLN A 285 2.49 41.49 -16.11
N ASP A 286 3.19 41.27 -17.24
CA ASP A 286 3.99 42.33 -17.90
C ASP A 286 3.18 42.95 -19.03
N PRO A 287 2.89 44.25 -19.00
CA PRO A 287 2.13 44.92 -20.07
C PRO A 287 2.88 45.03 -21.38
N ASN A 288 4.18 44.67 -21.42
CA ASN A 288 4.99 44.66 -22.64
C ASN A 288 4.98 43.28 -23.33
N ASP A 289 4.48 42.23 -22.66
CA ASP A 289 4.34 40.91 -23.26
C ASP A 289 3.38 40.95 -24.44
N GLU A 290 3.69 40.17 -25.48
CA GLU A 290 2.80 40.06 -26.64
C GLU A 290 1.48 39.39 -26.22
N PRO A 291 0.30 40.05 -26.47
CA PRO A 291 -0.98 39.46 -26.09
C PRO A 291 -1.22 38.07 -26.71
N ALA A 292 -1.87 37.18 -25.96
CA ALA A 292 -2.18 35.81 -26.43
C ALA A 292 -3.02 35.79 -27.71
N SER A 293 -3.76 36.86 -28.03
CA SER A 293 -4.49 37.01 -29.29
C SER A 293 -3.58 36.93 -30.50
N VAL A 294 -2.37 37.50 -30.44
CA VAL A 294 -1.38 37.44 -31.54
C VAL A 294 -0.85 36.01 -31.71
N LEU A 295 -0.56 35.32 -30.60
CA LEU A 295 -0.19 33.91 -30.63
C LEU A 295 -1.30 33.06 -31.30
N LEU A 296 -2.55 33.27 -30.93
CA LEU A 296 -3.69 32.54 -31.50
C LEU A 296 -3.89 32.80 -32.97
N GLU A 297 -3.60 34.03 -33.48
CA GLU A 297 -3.58 34.34 -34.88
C GLU A 297 -2.48 33.58 -35.62
N ARG A 298 -1.27 33.53 -35.12
CA ARG A 298 -0.16 32.74 -35.70
C ARG A 298 -0.50 31.25 -35.74
N ILE A 299 -1.08 30.70 -34.70
CA ILE A 299 -1.53 29.31 -34.66
C ILE A 299 -2.58 29.04 -35.75
N ARG A 300 -3.50 29.96 -35.96
CA ARG A 300 -4.54 29.85 -36.99
C ARG A 300 -3.89 29.86 -38.40
N GLU A 301 -2.94 30.76 -38.67
CA GLU A 301 -2.21 30.82 -39.92
C GLU A 301 -1.43 29.53 -40.18
N GLU A 302 -0.74 28.99 -39.17
CA GLU A 302 -0.04 27.70 -39.25
C GLU A 302 -0.99 26.55 -39.60
N LYS A 303 -2.12 26.48 -38.94
CA LYS A 303 -3.15 25.45 -39.22
C LYS A 303 -3.69 25.57 -40.64
N GLU A 304 -3.98 26.79 -41.10
CA GLU A 304 -4.41 27.04 -42.49
C GLU A 304 -3.37 26.55 -43.53
N GLU A 305 -2.08 26.76 -43.25
CA GLU A 305 -1.02 26.28 -44.12
C GLU A 305 -0.94 24.74 -44.12
N LEU A 306 -1.11 24.09 -42.96
CA LEU A 306 -1.17 22.61 -42.84
C LEU A 306 -2.41 22.04 -43.58
N ILE A 307 -3.53 22.75 -43.55
CA ILE A 307 -4.74 22.38 -44.30
C ILE A 307 -4.49 22.48 -45.80
N LYS A 308 -3.88 23.58 -46.29
CA LYS A 308 -3.52 23.75 -47.70
C LYS A 308 -2.55 22.67 -48.18
N GLN A 309 -1.63 22.24 -47.33
CA GLN A 309 -0.70 21.15 -47.63
C GLN A 309 -1.35 19.74 -47.52
N GLY A 310 -2.62 19.66 -47.16
CA GLY A 310 -3.34 18.39 -47.02
C GLY A 310 -2.88 17.55 -45.81
N LYS A 311 -2.10 18.12 -44.86
CA LYS A 311 -1.59 17.41 -43.67
C LYS A 311 -2.64 17.23 -42.59
N ILE A 312 -3.55 18.20 -42.48
CA ILE A 312 -4.69 18.15 -41.56
C ILE A 312 -5.99 18.50 -42.28
N LYS A 313 -7.12 18.05 -41.73
CA LYS A 313 -8.45 18.41 -42.27
C LYS A 313 -8.96 19.65 -41.55
N ARG A 314 -9.72 20.50 -42.29
CA ARG A 314 -10.39 21.64 -41.67
C ARG A 314 -11.43 21.18 -40.67
N ASP A 315 -11.35 21.72 -39.46
CA ASP A 315 -12.38 21.54 -38.44
C ASP A 315 -13.52 22.55 -38.67
N LYS A 316 -14.75 22.04 -38.78
CA LYS A 316 -15.95 22.88 -38.98
C LYS A 316 -16.35 23.66 -37.74
N MET A 317 -15.86 23.24 -36.58
CA MET A 317 -16.13 23.83 -35.26
C MET A 317 -14.99 24.72 -34.79
N GLU A 318 -14.04 25.09 -35.66
CA GLU A 318 -12.99 26.03 -35.29
C GLU A 318 -13.60 27.40 -35.03
N SER A 319 -13.26 27.96 -33.87
CA SER A 319 -13.89 29.15 -33.29
C SER A 319 -12.87 30.21 -32.91
N VAL A 320 -13.37 31.42 -32.71
CA VAL A 320 -12.64 32.57 -32.16
C VAL A 320 -13.39 33.06 -30.95
N ILE A 321 -12.75 33.07 -29.76
CA ILE A 321 -13.31 33.65 -28.58
C ILE A 321 -12.71 35.06 -28.34
N PHE A 322 -13.55 36.05 -28.12
CA PHE A 322 -13.16 37.44 -27.91
C PHE A 322 -14.01 38.09 -26.83
N LYS A 323 -13.49 39.15 -26.21
CA LYS A 323 -14.17 39.96 -25.20
C LYS A 323 -14.84 41.13 -25.94
N GLY A 324 -16.14 41.31 -25.76
CA GLY A 324 -16.92 42.44 -26.29
C GLY A 324 -16.74 43.71 -25.49
N ASP A 325 -17.27 44.84 -26.04
CA ASP A 325 -17.27 46.16 -25.38
C ASP A 325 -18.04 46.19 -24.03
N ASP A 326 -18.95 45.24 -23.86
CA ASP A 326 -19.74 45.03 -22.65
C ASP A 326 -19.04 44.17 -21.58
N ASN A 327 -17.76 43.84 -21.80
CA ASN A 327 -16.95 42.91 -21.00
C ASN A 327 -17.38 41.44 -21.01
N SER A 328 -18.39 41.06 -21.80
CA SER A 328 -18.81 39.68 -21.97
C SER A 328 -17.94 38.96 -23.00
N TYR A 329 -17.80 37.64 -22.83
CA TYR A 329 -17.09 36.83 -23.80
C TYR A 329 -18.00 36.23 -24.84
N TYR A 330 -17.58 36.33 -26.10
CA TYR A 330 -18.31 35.85 -27.27
C TYR A 330 -17.48 34.84 -28.05
N GLU A 331 -18.12 33.78 -28.51
CA GLU A 331 -17.54 32.81 -29.43
C GLU A 331 -18.12 32.96 -30.81
N LYS A 332 -17.25 33.11 -31.82
CA LYS A 332 -17.60 33.15 -33.23
C LYS A 332 -17.23 31.83 -33.92
N ILE A 333 -18.22 31.15 -34.53
CA ILE A 333 -18.06 29.94 -35.36
C ILE A 333 -18.67 30.23 -36.71
N GLY A 334 -17.84 30.36 -37.75
CA GLY A 334 -18.31 30.83 -39.04
C GLY A 334 -18.96 32.22 -38.96
N ASP A 335 -20.26 32.32 -39.30
CA ASP A 335 -21.04 33.58 -39.21
C ASP A 335 -21.85 33.72 -37.91
N SER A 336 -21.87 32.68 -37.08
CA SER A 336 -22.61 32.67 -35.81
C SER A 336 -21.77 33.23 -34.68
N VAL A 337 -22.36 34.07 -33.85
CA VAL A 337 -21.76 34.65 -32.63
C VAL A 337 -22.69 34.39 -31.46
N ALA A 338 -22.15 33.82 -30.39
CA ALA A 338 -22.89 33.51 -29.15
C ALA A 338 -22.11 33.97 -27.93
N CYS A 339 -22.83 34.46 -26.92
CA CYS A 339 -22.24 34.76 -25.59
C CYS A 339 -21.96 33.46 -24.88
N ILE A 340 -20.76 33.33 -24.27
CA ILE A 340 -20.27 32.12 -23.57
C ILE A 340 -19.89 32.37 -22.11
N ASP A 341 -20.26 33.52 -21.53
CA ASP A 341 -19.92 33.87 -20.14
C ASP A 341 -20.28 32.76 -19.14
N ALA A 342 -21.44 32.10 -19.37
CA ALA A 342 -21.89 31.01 -18.51
C ALA A 342 -21.01 29.73 -18.57
N GLU A 343 -20.19 29.59 -19.63
CA GLU A 343 -19.30 28.45 -19.79
C GLU A 343 -17.92 28.70 -19.16
N LEU A 344 -17.57 29.95 -18.87
CA LEU A 344 -16.23 30.31 -18.40
C LEU A 344 -16.06 29.94 -16.92
N PRO A 345 -15.05 29.15 -16.55
CA PRO A 345 -14.87 28.67 -15.18
C PRO A 345 -14.30 29.75 -14.23
N PHE A 346 -13.64 30.79 -14.77
CA PHE A 346 -13.02 31.89 -14.02
C PHE A 346 -12.62 33.04 -14.93
N GLU A 347 -12.27 34.18 -14.32
CA GLU A 347 -11.70 35.31 -15.04
C GLU A 347 -10.21 35.13 -15.29
N ILE A 348 -9.71 35.60 -16.45
CA ILE A 348 -8.32 35.59 -16.86
C ILE A 348 -7.79 37.03 -17.00
N PRO A 349 -6.44 37.26 -16.97
CA PRO A 349 -5.84 38.57 -17.26
C PRO A 349 -6.21 39.10 -18.64
N ASP A 350 -6.12 40.42 -18.80
CA ASP A 350 -6.56 41.11 -20.05
C ASP A 350 -5.67 40.75 -21.29
N ASN A 351 -4.41 40.37 -21.08
CA ASN A 351 -3.50 39.93 -22.14
C ASN A 351 -3.61 38.43 -22.46
N TRP A 352 -4.45 37.68 -21.71
CA TRP A 352 -4.76 36.29 -21.99
C TRP A 352 -5.99 36.12 -22.86
N CYS A 353 -6.13 34.98 -23.51
CA CYS A 353 -7.32 34.64 -24.29
C CYS A 353 -7.88 33.26 -23.93
N TRP A 354 -9.19 33.10 -23.96
CA TRP A 354 -9.80 31.77 -23.98
C TRP A 354 -9.73 31.18 -25.40
N ALA A 355 -9.43 29.88 -25.48
CA ALA A 355 -9.47 29.12 -26.73
C ALA A 355 -10.10 27.74 -26.50
N ARG A 356 -10.78 27.21 -27.51
CA ARG A 356 -11.19 25.79 -27.52
C ARG A 356 -9.95 24.91 -27.79
N LEU A 357 -9.92 23.71 -27.21
CA LEU A 357 -8.78 22.80 -27.33
C LEU A 357 -8.44 22.46 -28.79
N ASN A 358 -9.46 22.29 -29.64
CA ASN A 358 -9.25 22.06 -31.10
C ASN A 358 -8.58 23.25 -31.81
N CYS A 359 -8.66 24.46 -31.27
CA CYS A 359 -8.03 25.64 -31.89
C CYS A 359 -6.51 25.67 -31.63
N ILE A 360 -6.05 25.11 -30.52
CA ILE A 360 -4.66 25.15 -30.05
C ILE A 360 -3.94 23.78 -30.04
N SER A 361 -4.58 22.78 -30.66
CA SER A 361 -4.00 21.45 -30.82
C SER A 361 -4.42 20.81 -32.13
N ILE A 362 -3.65 19.78 -32.55
CA ILE A 362 -3.97 18.92 -33.69
C ILE A 362 -4.26 17.51 -33.15
N ASN A 363 -5.41 16.95 -33.51
CA ASN A 363 -5.82 15.62 -33.13
C ASN A 363 -5.31 14.56 -34.11
N TYR A 364 -4.65 13.52 -33.57
CA TYR A 364 -4.09 12.39 -34.31
C TYR A 364 -4.83 11.07 -34.08
N ASP A 365 -6.03 11.09 -33.52
CA ASP A 365 -6.82 9.88 -33.21
C ASP A 365 -7.05 8.96 -34.41
N SER A 366 -7.16 9.53 -35.59
CA SER A 366 -7.35 8.78 -36.84
C SER A 366 -6.17 7.87 -37.20
N TYR A 367 -5.01 8.10 -36.65
CA TYR A 367 -3.81 7.28 -36.86
C TYR A 367 -3.68 6.10 -35.89
N ARG A 368 -4.57 6.01 -34.90
CA ARG A 368 -4.57 4.90 -33.92
C ARG A 368 -4.91 3.58 -34.64
N LYS A 369 -4.22 2.51 -34.21
CA LYS A 369 -4.52 1.14 -34.65
C LYS A 369 -4.78 0.29 -33.39
N PRO A 370 -6.05 -0.09 -33.13
CA PRO A 370 -6.37 -0.96 -31.99
C PRO A 370 -5.68 -2.32 -32.11
N ILE A 371 -5.15 -2.82 -31.02
CA ILE A 371 -4.62 -4.16 -30.91
C ILE A 371 -5.09 -4.77 -29.60
N ASN A 372 -5.58 -6.01 -29.64
CA ASN A 372 -6.00 -6.69 -28.44
C ASN A 372 -4.79 -7.21 -27.62
N SER A 373 -5.03 -7.57 -26.36
CA SER A 373 -3.96 -7.97 -25.43
C SER A 373 -3.29 -9.29 -25.83
N TYR A 374 -3.98 -10.20 -26.51
CA TYR A 374 -3.44 -11.47 -26.95
C TYR A 374 -2.45 -11.25 -28.12
N ASP A 375 -2.89 -10.53 -29.16
CA ASP A 375 -2.02 -10.23 -30.32
C ASP A 375 -0.80 -9.41 -29.89
N ARG A 376 -0.96 -8.44 -28.98
CA ARG A 376 0.16 -7.67 -28.45
C ARG A 376 1.18 -8.57 -27.71
N LYS A 377 0.71 -9.51 -26.88
CA LYS A 377 1.59 -10.46 -26.20
C LYS A 377 2.38 -11.32 -27.17
N ASN A 378 1.73 -11.80 -28.25
CA ASN A 378 2.39 -12.61 -29.28
C ASN A 378 3.47 -11.81 -30.02
N ARG A 379 3.22 -10.52 -30.30
CA ARG A 379 4.17 -9.64 -31.00
C ARG A 379 5.44 -9.34 -30.19
N VAL A 380 5.38 -9.37 -28.86
CA VAL A 380 6.55 -9.11 -27.98
C VAL A 380 7.27 -10.39 -27.56
N LEU A 381 6.68 -11.55 -27.81
CA LEU A 381 7.24 -12.84 -27.38
C LEU A 381 8.58 -13.10 -28.08
N GLY A 382 9.63 -13.37 -27.28
CA GLY A 382 10.97 -13.71 -27.76
C GLY A 382 11.81 -12.51 -28.23
N LYS A 383 11.30 -11.27 -28.11
CA LYS A 383 12.03 -10.05 -28.52
C LYS A 383 12.82 -9.45 -27.36
N SER A 384 13.98 -8.88 -27.69
CA SER A 384 14.79 -8.14 -26.73
C SER A 384 14.18 -6.77 -26.42
N LYS A 385 14.59 -6.16 -25.29
CA LYS A 385 14.07 -4.86 -24.87
C LYS A 385 14.35 -3.74 -25.89
N ASP A 386 15.43 -3.84 -26.63
CA ASP A 386 15.86 -2.84 -27.61
C ASP A 386 15.05 -2.90 -28.94
N GLU A 387 14.31 -3.99 -29.14
CA GLU A 387 13.40 -4.17 -30.29
C GLU A 387 11.96 -3.75 -29.98
N LEU A 388 11.72 -3.22 -28.78
CA LEU A 388 10.38 -2.92 -28.29
C LEU A 388 10.21 -1.41 -28.05
N TYR A 389 9.01 -0.94 -28.39
CA TYR A 389 8.57 0.45 -28.19
C TYR A 389 7.50 0.53 -27.09
N PRO A 390 7.44 1.64 -26.33
CA PRO A 390 6.40 1.86 -25.33
C PRO A 390 5.00 1.79 -25.93
N TYR A 391 4.11 1.10 -25.21
CA TYR A 391 2.68 0.99 -25.55
C TYR A 391 1.86 1.69 -24.47
N TYR A 392 1.09 2.73 -24.88
CA TYR A 392 0.38 3.63 -24.00
C TYR A 392 -1.14 3.42 -24.01
N GLY A 393 -1.79 3.71 -22.88
CA GLY A 393 -3.24 3.67 -22.69
C GLY A 393 -3.78 4.97 -22.10
N ALA A 394 -5.00 4.94 -21.53
CA ALA A 394 -5.68 6.13 -21.01
C ALA A 394 -4.92 6.85 -19.86
N THR A 395 -4.15 6.14 -19.05
CA THR A 395 -3.55 6.67 -17.83
C THR A 395 -2.03 6.47 -17.73
N GLY A 396 -1.37 6.09 -18.83
CA GLY A 396 0.07 5.88 -18.87
C GLY A 396 0.52 4.70 -19.70
N GLN A 397 1.79 4.33 -19.57
CA GLN A 397 2.38 3.19 -20.23
C GLN A 397 1.83 1.87 -19.64
N ILE A 398 1.29 1.02 -20.50
CA ILE A 398 0.69 -0.27 -20.12
C ILE A 398 1.48 -1.48 -20.64
N GLY A 399 2.65 -1.25 -21.26
CA GLY A 399 3.54 -2.30 -21.73
C GLY A 399 4.40 -1.87 -22.92
N PHE A 400 4.74 -2.85 -23.74
CA PHE A 400 5.57 -2.68 -24.93
C PHE A 400 4.94 -3.37 -26.13
N ILE A 401 5.42 -3.00 -27.33
CA ILE A 401 5.09 -3.59 -28.62
C ILE A 401 6.31 -3.51 -29.55
N ASP A 402 6.34 -4.30 -30.61
CA ASP A 402 7.46 -4.43 -31.53
C ASP A 402 7.46 -3.44 -32.72
N ASP A 403 6.59 -2.42 -32.66
CA ASP A 403 6.44 -1.42 -33.70
C ASP A 403 5.95 -0.10 -33.11
N PHE A 404 5.96 0.99 -33.86
CA PHE A 404 5.47 2.28 -33.43
C PHE A 404 4.55 2.92 -34.49
N LEU A 405 3.60 3.72 -34.04
CA LEU A 405 2.70 4.52 -34.88
C LEU A 405 3.06 5.99 -34.86
N PHE A 406 3.68 6.45 -33.79
CA PHE A 406 4.00 7.85 -33.54
C PHE A 406 5.48 7.99 -33.27
N ASN A 407 6.08 9.08 -33.72
CA ASN A 407 7.45 9.46 -33.46
C ASN A 407 7.50 10.99 -33.33
N GLY A 408 7.47 11.47 -32.10
CA GLY A 408 7.41 12.89 -31.81
C GLY A 408 7.01 13.15 -30.36
N GLU A 409 6.57 14.37 -30.08
CA GLU A 409 6.07 14.79 -28.81
C GLU A 409 4.55 14.99 -28.89
N TYR A 410 3.82 14.29 -28.01
CA TYR A 410 2.36 14.32 -28.00
C TYR A 410 1.83 14.36 -26.58
N ILE A 411 0.67 14.97 -26.38
CA ILE A 411 -0.13 14.87 -25.16
C ILE A 411 -1.16 13.78 -25.36
N LEU A 412 -1.20 12.82 -24.43
CA LEU A 412 -2.23 11.80 -24.38
C LEU A 412 -3.27 12.19 -23.32
N LEU A 413 -4.53 12.32 -23.75
CA LEU A 413 -5.68 12.60 -22.88
C LEU A 413 -6.60 11.38 -22.86
N GLY A 414 -6.97 10.88 -21.67
CA GLY A 414 -7.85 9.72 -21.56
C GLY A 414 -9.16 9.90 -22.36
N GLU A 415 -9.55 8.89 -23.17
CA GLU A 415 -10.83 8.85 -23.86
C GLU A 415 -11.88 8.11 -23.03
N ASP A 416 -11.51 6.96 -22.44
CA ASP A 416 -12.34 6.19 -21.54
C ASP A 416 -11.51 5.54 -20.43
N ALA A 417 -12.19 5.10 -19.36
CA ALA A 417 -11.55 4.52 -18.20
C ALA A 417 -10.48 5.41 -17.49
N ALA A 418 -10.40 6.69 -17.83
CA ALA A 418 -9.62 7.65 -17.07
C ALA A 418 -10.43 8.17 -15.87
N PRO A 419 -9.77 8.53 -14.75
CA PRO A 419 -10.43 8.99 -13.54
C PRO A 419 -10.85 10.46 -13.63
N PHE A 420 -11.75 10.79 -14.57
CA PHE A 420 -12.11 12.16 -14.93
C PHE A 420 -12.62 13.00 -13.74
N LEU A 421 -13.41 12.41 -12.84
CA LEU A 421 -14.01 13.12 -11.70
C LEU A 421 -13.11 13.17 -10.47
N ASP A 422 -11.98 12.47 -10.46
CA ASP A 422 -10.99 12.61 -9.39
C ASP A 422 -10.05 13.79 -9.70
N LYS A 423 -10.22 14.88 -8.97
CA LYS A 423 -9.41 16.12 -9.15
C LYS A 423 -7.90 15.91 -8.93
N LYS A 424 -7.50 14.84 -8.22
CA LYS A 424 -6.09 14.55 -7.93
C LYS A 424 -5.46 13.58 -8.93
N ALA A 425 -6.26 12.89 -9.72
CA ALA A 425 -5.78 11.91 -10.66
C ALA A 425 -5.35 12.55 -11.98
N GLN A 426 -4.32 11.98 -12.58
CA GLN A 426 -3.81 12.39 -13.89
C GLN A 426 -4.78 11.94 -15.00
N LYS A 427 -5.20 12.85 -15.87
CA LYS A 427 -6.05 12.60 -17.04
C LYS A 427 -5.29 12.77 -18.35
N ALA A 428 -4.27 13.65 -18.35
CA ALA A 428 -3.40 13.91 -19.49
C ALA A 428 -1.92 13.74 -19.11
N TYR A 429 -1.11 13.27 -20.04
CA TYR A 429 0.33 13.11 -19.88
C TYR A 429 1.06 13.22 -21.21
N MET A 430 2.34 13.56 -21.17
CA MET A 430 3.18 13.72 -22.34
C MET A 430 3.93 12.44 -22.68
N ILE A 431 4.10 12.18 -23.97
CA ILE A 431 4.98 11.13 -24.50
C ILE A 431 5.96 11.74 -25.49
N LYS A 432 7.16 11.16 -25.59
CA LYS A 432 8.22 11.59 -26.51
C LYS A 432 8.84 10.40 -27.23
N GLY A 433 9.14 10.60 -28.51
CA GLY A 433 9.81 9.60 -29.35
C GLY A 433 8.86 8.55 -29.93
N LYS A 434 9.44 7.38 -30.27
CA LYS A 434 8.71 6.28 -30.93
C LYS A 434 7.78 5.58 -29.94
N SER A 435 6.49 5.49 -30.27
CA SER A 435 5.47 4.95 -29.39
C SER A 435 4.26 4.39 -30.14
N TRP A 436 3.49 3.52 -29.47
CA TRP A 436 2.19 3.05 -29.90
C TRP A 436 1.14 3.45 -28.86
N VAL A 437 0.04 4.03 -29.31
CA VAL A 437 -1.06 4.45 -28.46
C VAL A 437 -2.31 3.63 -28.81
N ASN A 438 -3.02 3.14 -27.79
CA ASN A 438 -4.27 2.42 -27.98
C ASN A 438 -5.46 3.38 -28.21
N ASN A 439 -6.64 2.79 -28.38
CA ASN A 439 -7.89 3.53 -28.62
C ASN A 439 -8.57 4.07 -27.33
N HIS A 440 -7.89 4.03 -26.18
CA HIS A 440 -8.42 4.54 -24.90
C HIS A 440 -7.85 5.92 -24.52
N ALA A 441 -7.02 6.51 -25.37
CA ALA A 441 -6.47 7.84 -25.19
C ALA A 441 -6.56 8.64 -26.50
N HIS A 442 -6.97 9.90 -26.41
CA HIS A 442 -6.83 10.90 -27.45
C HIS A 442 -5.36 11.30 -27.60
N ILE A 443 -4.93 11.60 -28.82
CA ILE A 443 -3.56 11.96 -29.15
C ILE A 443 -3.55 13.37 -29.71
N LEU A 444 -2.93 14.28 -28.99
CA LEU A 444 -2.89 15.70 -29.31
C LEU A 444 -1.45 16.16 -29.53
N GLN A 445 -1.20 16.86 -30.62
CA GLN A 445 -0.02 17.70 -30.78
C GLN A 445 -0.39 19.11 -30.37
N SER A 446 0.30 19.64 -29.35
CA SER A 446 0.08 20.98 -28.85
C SER A 446 0.67 22.02 -29.83
N LEU A 447 -0.04 23.12 -30.03
CA LEU A 447 0.42 24.33 -30.73
C LEU A 447 0.75 25.47 -29.78
N VAL A 448 0.56 25.25 -28.49
CA VAL A 448 1.04 26.08 -27.37
C VAL A 448 2.06 25.29 -26.58
N PHE A 449 2.63 25.86 -25.50
CA PHE A 449 3.63 25.16 -24.68
C PHE A 449 3.04 23.82 -24.12
N PRO A 450 3.61 22.65 -24.50
CA PRO A 450 2.96 21.36 -24.23
C PRO A 450 2.78 21.04 -22.75
N GLU A 451 3.76 21.41 -21.89
CA GLU A 451 3.68 21.21 -20.45
C GLU A 451 2.57 22.05 -19.83
N TYR A 452 2.40 23.30 -20.27
CA TYR A 452 1.30 24.16 -19.85
C TYR A 452 -0.05 23.53 -20.19
N LEU A 453 -0.24 23.16 -21.45
CA LEU A 453 -1.50 22.54 -21.91
C LEU A 453 -1.79 21.24 -21.15
N THR A 454 -0.77 20.40 -20.93
CA THR A 454 -0.93 19.16 -20.15
C THR A 454 -1.40 19.46 -18.72
N ASN A 455 -0.86 20.49 -18.08
CA ASN A 455 -1.24 20.91 -16.75
C ASN A 455 -2.66 21.50 -16.71
N CYS A 456 -3.05 22.29 -17.70
CA CYS A 456 -4.42 22.78 -17.86
C CYS A 456 -5.39 21.61 -17.97
N LEU A 457 -5.11 20.63 -18.86
CA LEU A 457 -5.96 19.46 -19.04
C LEU A 457 -6.11 18.60 -17.78
N ASN A 458 -5.09 18.56 -16.91
CA ASN A 458 -5.18 17.87 -15.61
C ASN A 458 -5.99 18.64 -14.57
N SER A 459 -6.23 19.94 -14.76
CA SER A 459 -6.91 20.84 -13.80
C SER A 459 -8.37 21.07 -14.11
N ILE A 460 -8.81 20.75 -15.31
CA ILE A 460 -10.20 20.94 -15.77
C ILE A 460 -11.16 20.08 -14.95
N ASP A 461 -12.34 20.63 -14.68
CA ASP A 461 -13.49 19.85 -14.21
C ASP A 461 -14.18 19.21 -15.42
N TYR A 462 -14.11 17.89 -15.51
CA TYR A 462 -14.64 17.15 -16.65
C TYR A 462 -16.13 16.80 -16.52
N PHE A 463 -16.82 17.26 -15.47
CA PHE A 463 -18.20 16.86 -15.19
C PHE A 463 -19.13 17.09 -16.41
N ASP A 464 -19.02 18.24 -17.08
CA ASP A 464 -19.85 18.60 -18.23
C ASP A 464 -19.31 18.08 -19.58
N TYR A 465 -18.13 17.47 -19.60
CA TYR A 465 -17.50 16.97 -20.82
C TYR A 465 -17.58 15.45 -20.98
N VAL A 466 -17.86 14.71 -19.91
CA VAL A 466 -17.90 13.25 -19.93
C VAL A 466 -19.31 12.71 -19.75
N TYR A 467 -19.59 11.56 -20.33
CA TYR A 467 -20.87 10.86 -20.19
C TYR A 467 -20.65 9.39 -19.86
N GLY A 468 -21.70 8.73 -19.35
CA GLY A 468 -21.68 7.33 -18.93
C GLY A 468 -21.86 7.19 -17.41
N THR A 469 -22.32 6.02 -16.96
CA THR A 469 -22.57 5.73 -15.54
C THR A 469 -21.47 4.87 -14.91
N THR A 470 -21.12 3.78 -15.57
CA THR A 470 -20.12 2.80 -15.06
C THR A 470 -18.72 3.09 -15.60
N ARG A 471 -18.62 3.59 -16.83
CA ARG A 471 -17.37 3.94 -17.51
C ARG A 471 -17.57 5.28 -18.18
N LEU A 472 -16.97 6.30 -17.60
CA LEU A 472 -17.01 7.65 -18.16
C LEU A 472 -16.21 7.72 -19.45
N LYS A 473 -16.75 8.42 -20.44
CA LYS A 473 -16.13 8.60 -21.74
C LYS A 473 -16.10 10.09 -22.12
N LEU A 474 -14.93 10.55 -22.54
CA LEU A 474 -14.72 11.84 -23.19
C LEU A 474 -14.73 11.59 -24.72
N THR A 475 -15.74 12.11 -25.43
CA THR A 475 -15.75 12.03 -26.89
C THR A 475 -14.85 13.06 -27.51
N GLN A 476 -14.44 12.84 -28.75
CA GLN A 476 -13.68 13.83 -29.55
C GLN A 476 -14.41 15.17 -29.64
N GLU A 477 -15.74 15.16 -29.80
CA GLU A 477 -16.57 16.36 -29.83
C GLU A 477 -16.49 17.14 -28.53
N ASN A 478 -16.71 16.48 -27.38
CA ASN A 478 -16.63 17.11 -26.08
C ASN A 478 -15.19 17.53 -25.74
N MET A 479 -14.19 16.74 -26.10
CA MET A 479 -12.78 17.12 -25.96
C MET A 479 -12.48 18.42 -26.72
N ASN A 480 -12.92 18.53 -27.94
CA ASN A 480 -12.69 19.72 -28.80
C ASN A 480 -13.29 21.00 -28.19
N ARG A 481 -14.40 20.87 -27.45
CA ARG A 481 -15.09 22.00 -26.77
C ARG A 481 -14.42 22.44 -25.47
N ILE A 482 -13.44 21.75 -24.95
CA ILE A 482 -12.75 22.10 -23.71
C ILE A 482 -12.18 23.51 -23.83
N LEU A 483 -12.50 24.39 -22.88
CA LEU A 483 -11.97 25.74 -22.75
C LEU A 483 -10.61 25.72 -22.07
N VAL A 484 -9.63 26.35 -22.71
CA VAL A 484 -8.27 26.49 -22.20
C VAL A 484 -7.89 27.96 -22.15
N PRO A 485 -7.43 28.48 -21.00
CA PRO A 485 -6.88 29.83 -20.95
C PRO A 485 -5.48 29.82 -21.57
N VAL A 486 -5.21 30.75 -22.47
CA VAL A 486 -3.93 30.85 -23.19
C VAL A 486 -3.22 32.12 -22.74
N PRO A 487 -2.03 32.00 -22.10
CA PRO A 487 -1.18 33.14 -21.71
C PRO A 487 -0.46 33.75 -22.89
N SER A 488 0.26 34.86 -22.65
CA SER A 488 1.32 35.30 -23.55
C SER A 488 2.39 34.21 -23.70
N ILE A 489 3.19 34.27 -24.77
CA ILE A 489 4.22 33.24 -25.00
C ILE A 489 5.38 33.40 -24.00
N GLU A 490 5.59 34.58 -23.49
CA GLU A 490 6.63 34.94 -22.52
C GLU A 490 6.27 34.44 -21.10
N GLU A 491 4.99 34.40 -20.76
CA GLU A 491 4.44 34.00 -19.47
C GLU A 491 4.25 32.46 -19.34
#